data_6a38410126d6cce258201f1f628f5616
#
_entry.id   6a38410126d6cce258201f1f628f5616
#
_cell.length_a   1.000
_cell.length_b   1.000
_cell.length_c   1.000
_cell.angle_alpha   90.00
_cell.angle_beta   90.00
_cell.angle_gamma   90.00
#
_symmetry.space_group_name_H-M   'P 1'
#
loop_
_entity.id
_entity.type
_entity.pdbx_description
1 polymer ?
#
loop_
_entity_poly.entity_id
_entity_poly.type
_entity_poly.pdbx_seq_one_letter_code
_entity_poly.pdbx_strand_id
1 'polypeptide(L)'
;MKHSINHYKQSLLACVIALSFPLNAIADEGYDALKAQVDALQKQLQEVKETLKQYKTKSATKQEVEKLKQDVATASTEAAEWKSTDSIVHLAGYGDATYSDAEDTNAAFSGARFNPIFHYQYKDILLLESELEFEIGEDGGTEVALEYLAIDYLLNDYLTVIGGKFLSPLGQFRQNFHPSWINKLPTAPPGFGHDQAAPNAEIGLQARGGFPIGSNSMYANYAVYVGNGPILEIVGDEIEEINTGGRTSNDDDKFVFGGRIGFLPIPMLEIGFSGATGKVAGESEPDITRDYDVYGVDFAFNRNNLRLRGEYIMQDVGANTSSAAPESASWDAWFTQVSYRFLPTAFEGVVRYSDYDSPHNSEDQKQWALGVNYLFSSNAMAKFAYNFNDGENGSVTDNSGFQLQLSYGF
;
A
#
# COMPACT_ATOMS: atom_id res chain seq x y z
N MET A 1 16.41 -12.86 -41.26
CA MET A 1 16.64 -11.77 -40.32
C MET A 1 15.83 -10.51 -40.64
N LYS A 2 14.62 -10.63 -41.17
CA LYS A 2 13.74 -9.47 -41.53
C LYS A 2 12.29 -9.59 -40.95
N HIS A 3 12.00 -10.56 -40.10
CA HIS A 3 10.67 -10.77 -39.55
C HIS A 3 10.51 -10.42 -38.05
N SER A 4 11.59 -10.03 -37.33
CA SER A 4 11.55 -9.75 -35.90
C SER A 4 11.28 -8.28 -35.54
N ILE A 5 11.35 -7.34 -36.47
CA ILE A 5 11.26 -5.89 -36.18
C ILE A 5 9.81 -5.37 -36.19
N ASN A 6 8.87 -6.11 -36.79
CA ASN A 6 7.48 -5.65 -36.88
C ASN A 6 6.63 -5.90 -35.64
N HIS A 7 6.98 -6.87 -34.80
CA HIS A 7 6.21 -7.15 -33.58
C HIS A 7 6.45 -6.14 -32.45
N TYR A 8 7.65 -5.55 -32.38
CA TYR A 8 7.95 -4.51 -31.38
C TYR A 8 7.26 -3.16 -31.65
N LYS A 9 6.99 -2.85 -32.92
CA LYS A 9 6.27 -1.61 -33.25
C LYS A 9 4.78 -1.66 -32.97
N GLN A 10 4.17 -2.84 -32.98
CA GLN A 10 2.76 -3.00 -32.66
C GLN A 10 2.49 -3.01 -31.14
N SER A 11 3.42 -3.52 -30.33
CA SER A 11 3.31 -3.51 -28.88
C SER A 11 3.49 -2.11 -28.27
N LEU A 12 4.32 -1.26 -28.87
CA LEU A 12 4.49 0.13 -28.45
C LEU A 12 3.26 1.01 -28.80
N LEU A 13 2.54 0.67 -29.87
CA LEU A 13 1.33 1.41 -30.27
C LEU A 13 0.12 1.03 -29.39
N ALA A 14 0.08 -0.18 -28.86
CA ALA A 14 -0.99 -0.62 -27.95
C ALA A 14 -0.87 0.02 -26.55
N CYS A 15 0.35 0.27 -26.06
CA CYS A 15 0.55 0.99 -24.78
C CYS A 15 0.21 2.49 -24.87
N VAL A 16 0.32 3.11 -26.04
CA VAL A 16 -0.01 4.53 -26.23
C VAL A 16 -1.52 4.76 -26.34
N ILE A 17 -2.29 3.74 -26.76
CA ILE A 17 -3.76 3.86 -26.92
C ILE A 17 -4.49 3.62 -25.58
N ALA A 18 -3.91 2.91 -24.63
CA ALA A 18 -4.50 2.70 -23.31
C ALA A 18 -4.42 3.93 -22.38
N LEU A 19 -3.62 4.96 -22.75
CA LEU A 19 -3.47 6.21 -21.99
C LEU A 19 -4.32 7.37 -22.50
N SER A 20 -5.28 7.12 -23.41
CA SER A 20 -6.13 8.17 -24.00
C SER A 20 -7.57 8.16 -23.47
N PHE A 21 -7.80 7.85 -22.19
CA PHE A 21 -9.06 8.17 -21.52
C PHE A 21 -9.02 9.57 -20.90
N PRO A 22 -10.07 10.37 -21.02
CA PRO A 22 -10.04 11.75 -20.53
C PRO A 22 -10.20 11.76 -19.01
N LEU A 23 -9.12 11.83 -18.27
CA LEU A 23 -9.10 12.27 -16.87
C LEU A 23 -9.33 13.79 -16.85
N ASN A 24 -10.56 14.22 -16.88
CA ASN A 24 -10.95 15.56 -16.54
C ASN A 24 -11.24 15.63 -15.05
N ALA A 25 -10.27 16.04 -14.29
CA ALA A 25 -10.27 16.97 -13.17
C ALA A 25 -9.16 16.60 -12.16
N ILE A 26 -8.30 17.57 -11.87
CA ILE A 26 -7.27 17.62 -10.82
C ILE A 26 -5.84 17.16 -11.22
N ALA A 27 -5.47 17.24 -12.50
CA ALA A 27 -4.06 17.11 -12.89
C ALA A 27 -3.63 18.16 -13.93
N ASP A 28 -4.32 19.31 -13.97
CA ASP A 28 -4.16 20.26 -15.10
C ASP A 28 -2.83 21.02 -15.09
N GLU A 29 -2.30 21.41 -13.93
CA GLU A 29 -1.05 22.20 -13.91
C GLU A 29 0.22 21.36 -14.15
N GLY A 30 0.27 20.13 -13.64
CA GLY A 30 1.44 19.24 -13.83
C GLY A 30 1.50 18.64 -15.24
N TYR A 31 0.35 18.23 -15.79
CA TYR A 31 0.26 17.68 -17.13
C TYR A 31 0.49 18.77 -18.18
N ASP A 32 -0.07 19.95 -17.99
CA ASP A 32 0.13 21.08 -18.89
C ASP A 32 1.57 21.61 -18.83
N ALA A 33 2.22 21.58 -17.65
CA ALA A 33 3.63 21.90 -17.53
C ALA A 33 4.52 20.86 -18.24
N LEU A 34 4.23 19.58 -18.09
CA LEU A 34 4.95 18.50 -18.78
C LEU A 34 4.70 18.53 -20.29
N LYS A 35 3.46 18.76 -20.70
CA LYS A 35 3.09 18.92 -22.11
C LYS A 35 3.76 20.15 -22.72
N ALA A 36 3.78 21.28 -22.01
CA ALA A 36 4.48 22.48 -22.44
C ALA A 36 6.01 22.25 -22.57
N GLN A 37 6.62 21.46 -21.68
CA GLN A 37 8.03 21.07 -21.80
C GLN A 37 8.27 20.13 -22.99
N VAL A 38 7.40 19.16 -23.23
CA VAL A 38 7.49 18.26 -24.39
C VAL A 38 7.31 19.03 -25.69
N ASP A 39 6.34 19.95 -25.75
CA ASP A 39 6.11 20.81 -26.91
C ASP A 39 7.28 21.78 -27.14
N ALA A 40 7.87 22.32 -26.04
CA ALA A 40 9.08 23.16 -26.13
C ALA A 40 10.29 22.38 -26.66
N LEU A 41 10.50 21.13 -26.16
CA LEU A 41 11.56 20.25 -26.67
C LEU A 41 11.34 19.81 -28.11
N GLN A 42 10.09 19.55 -28.51
CA GLN A 42 9.76 19.23 -29.90
C GLN A 42 10.01 20.44 -30.82
N LYS A 43 9.68 21.66 -30.34
CA LYS A 43 9.95 22.91 -31.07
C LYS A 43 11.47 23.15 -31.21
N GLN A 44 12.23 22.98 -30.14
CA GLN A 44 13.71 23.04 -30.19
C GLN A 44 14.31 22.01 -31.14
N LEU A 45 13.81 20.79 -31.13
CA LEU A 45 14.24 19.72 -32.05
C LEU A 45 13.91 20.07 -33.51
N GLN A 46 12.77 20.70 -33.74
CA GLN A 46 12.37 21.17 -35.08
C GLN A 46 13.26 22.34 -35.56
N GLU A 47 13.53 23.31 -34.69
CA GLU A 47 14.44 24.43 -34.96
C GLU A 47 15.87 23.96 -35.25
N VAL A 48 16.38 22.98 -34.49
CA VAL A 48 17.69 22.36 -34.76
C VAL A 48 17.69 21.60 -36.09
N LYS A 49 16.61 20.90 -36.45
CA LYS A 49 16.48 20.23 -37.76
C LYS A 49 16.42 21.23 -38.93
N GLU A 50 15.76 22.33 -38.75
CA GLU A 50 15.69 23.38 -39.79
C GLU A 50 17.02 24.12 -39.92
N THR A 51 17.68 24.39 -38.80
CA THR A 51 19.02 24.98 -38.78
C THR A 51 20.04 24.04 -39.46
N LEU A 52 19.99 22.75 -39.19
CA LEU A 52 20.78 21.71 -39.84
C LEU A 52 20.53 21.65 -41.37
N LYS A 53 19.27 21.88 -41.80
CA LYS A 53 18.90 21.93 -43.20
C LYS A 53 19.45 23.18 -43.90
N GLN A 54 19.46 24.32 -43.23
CA GLN A 54 20.05 25.56 -43.70
C GLN A 54 21.60 25.51 -43.78
N TYR A 55 22.25 24.81 -42.81
CA TYR A 55 23.70 24.61 -42.80
C TYR A 55 24.18 23.62 -43.90
N LYS A 56 23.34 22.71 -44.39
CA LYS A 56 23.67 21.83 -45.52
C LYS A 56 23.78 22.60 -46.84
N THR A 57 23.23 23.83 -46.91
CA THR A 57 23.25 24.68 -48.12
C THR A 57 24.26 25.81 -48.06
N LYS A 58 24.91 26.05 -46.92
CA LYS A 58 26.03 27.00 -46.76
C LYS A 58 27.26 26.25 -46.25
N SER A 59 28.39 26.47 -46.90
CA SER A 59 29.70 25.97 -46.43
C SER A 59 29.97 26.48 -45.03
N ALA A 60 29.63 25.69 -44.00
CA ALA A 60 29.88 26.01 -42.61
C ALA A 60 31.38 26.05 -42.31
N THR A 61 31.85 27.00 -41.56
CA THR A 61 33.22 27.06 -41.08
C THR A 61 33.51 25.93 -40.09
N LYS A 62 34.77 25.52 -40.00
CA LYS A 62 35.19 24.44 -39.10
C LYS A 62 34.80 24.71 -37.63
N GLN A 63 34.72 25.99 -37.24
CA GLN A 63 34.31 26.41 -35.90
C GLN A 63 32.80 26.24 -35.65
N GLU A 64 31.98 26.50 -36.64
CA GLU A 64 30.50 26.31 -36.53
C GLU A 64 30.13 24.85 -36.47
N VAL A 65 30.84 23.99 -37.19
CA VAL A 65 30.67 22.53 -37.11
C VAL A 65 31.08 21.98 -35.73
N GLU A 66 32.14 22.50 -35.15
CA GLU A 66 32.61 22.06 -33.84
C GLU A 66 31.67 22.52 -32.70
N LYS A 67 31.15 23.75 -32.81
CA LYS A 67 30.13 24.26 -31.90
C LYS A 67 28.82 23.45 -31.99
N LEU A 68 28.38 23.12 -33.19
CA LEU A 68 27.20 22.31 -33.40
C LEU A 68 27.36 20.90 -32.84
N LYS A 69 28.56 20.31 -32.94
CA LYS A 69 28.88 19.03 -32.31
C LYS A 69 28.83 19.10 -30.78
N GLN A 70 29.33 20.21 -30.19
CA GLN A 70 29.23 20.43 -28.74
C GLN A 70 27.77 20.61 -28.31
N ASP A 71 26.98 21.41 -29.03
CA ASP A 71 25.56 21.66 -28.73
C ASP A 71 24.75 20.36 -28.86
N VAL A 72 25.03 19.52 -29.87
CA VAL A 72 24.42 18.20 -30.04
C VAL A 72 24.88 17.22 -28.95
N ALA A 73 26.14 17.26 -28.54
CA ALA A 73 26.63 16.42 -27.43
C ALA A 73 26.01 16.83 -26.10
N THR A 74 25.86 18.15 -25.83
CA THR A 74 25.19 18.66 -24.63
C THR A 74 23.72 18.27 -24.60
N ALA A 75 22.98 18.52 -25.72
CA ALA A 75 21.59 18.13 -25.83
C ALA A 75 21.38 16.60 -25.75
N SER A 76 22.34 15.82 -26.26
CA SER A 76 22.35 14.36 -26.14
C SER A 76 22.62 13.90 -24.71
N THR A 77 23.49 14.62 -23.98
CA THR A 77 23.79 14.33 -22.58
C THR A 77 22.58 14.68 -21.69
N GLU A 78 21.99 15.85 -21.89
CA GLU A 78 20.76 16.27 -21.21
C GLU A 78 19.58 15.33 -21.51
N ALA A 79 19.44 14.89 -22.78
CA ALA A 79 18.42 13.88 -23.12
C ALA A 79 18.75 12.47 -22.60
N ALA A 80 20.03 12.17 -22.32
CA ALA A 80 20.47 10.91 -21.74
C ALA A 80 20.37 10.90 -20.21
N GLU A 81 20.35 12.06 -19.55
CA GLU A 81 20.09 12.15 -18.11
C GLU A 81 18.71 11.59 -17.73
N TRP A 82 17.73 11.66 -18.60
CA TRP A 82 16.42 11.02 -18.44
C TRP A 82 16.42 9.51 -18.73
N LYS A 83 17.46 8.99 -19.35
CA LYS A 83 17.72 7.58 -19.61
C LYS A 83 19.01 7.16 -18.93
N SER A 84 19.19 7.55 -17.67
CA SER A 84 20.36 7.07 -16.95
C SER A 84 20.25 5.55 -16.85
N THR A 85 21.32 4.86 -17.20
CA THR A 85 21.46 3.41 -16.99
C THR A 85 21.36 3.04 -15.51
N ASP A 86 21.36 4.05 -14.65
CA ASP A 86 21.34 3.97 -13.20
C ASP A 86 19.93 4.06 -12.59
N SER A 87 18.89 4.23 -13.42
CA SER A 87 17.50 4.33 -12.96
C SER A 87 16.67 3.16 -13.48
N ILE A 88 15.93 2.52 -12.58
CA ILE A 88 15.00 1.43 -12.87
C ILE A 88 13.59 1.89 -12.54
N VAL A 89 12.67 1.77 -13.50
CA VAL A 89 11.24 1.95 -13.29
C VAL A 89 10.59 0.58 -13.34
N HIS A 90 9.85 0.25 -12.30
CA HIS A 90 9.09 -0.99 -12.22
C HIS A 90 7.64 -0.65 -11.89
N LEU A 91 6.72 -1.22 -12.65
CA LEU A 91 5.30 -1.19 -12.38
C LEU A 91 4.87 -2.58 -11.95
N ALA A 92 4.34 -2.67 -10.77
CA ALA A 92 3.70 -3.84 -10.21
C ALA A 92 2.27 -3.47 -9.82
N GLY A 93 1.57 -4.38 -9.20
CA GLY A 93 0.26 -4.09 -8.66
C GLY A 93 -0.61 -5.32 -8.55
N TYR A 94 -1.86 -5.09 -8.24
CA TYR A 94 -2.86 -6.14 -8.17
C TYR A 94 -4.24 -5.60 -8.46
N GLY A 95 -5.17 -6.51 -8.68
CA GLY A 95 -6.58 -6.19 -8.82
C GLY A 95 -7.43 -7.37 -8.44
N ASP A 96 -8.65 -7.09 -8.07
CA ASP A 96 -9.64 -8.09 -7.73
C ASP A 96 -11.06 -7.68 -8.13
N ALA A 97 -11.91 -8.70 -8.25
CA ALA A 97 -13.34 -8.54 -8.42
C ALA A 97 -14.04 -9.52 -7.49
N THR A 98 -15.00 -9.04 -6.72
CA THR A 98 -15.68 -9.77 -5.65
C THR A 98 -17.18 -9.82 -5.88
N TYR A 99 -17.78 -10.99 -5.63
CA TYR A 99 -19.22 -11.20 -5.48
C TYR A 99 -19.48 -11.63 -4.05
N SER A 100 -20.49 -11.08 -3.41
CA SER A 100 -20.92 -11.42 -2.06
C SER A 100 -22.42 -11.67 -1.99
N ASP A 101 -22.79 -12.56 -1.07
CA ASP A 101 -24.17 -12.85 -0.73
C ASP A 101 -24.20 -13.21 0.76
N ALA A 102 -24.80 -12.37 1.57
CA ALA A 102 -24.87 -12.52 3.02
C ALA A 102 -26.30 -12.34 3.52
N GLU A 103 -26.57 -12.85 4.71
CA GLU A 103 -27.85 -12.72 5.40
C GLU A 103 -28.23 -11.24 5.49
N ASP A 104 -29.53 -10.96 5.37
CA ASP A 104 -30.13 -9.63 5.45
C ASP A 104 -29.55 -8.56 4.49
N THR A 105 -28.77 -8.98 3.48
CA THR A 105 -28.25 -8.12 2.42
C THR A 105 -28.63 -8.65 1.03
N ASN A 106 -28.53 -7.78 0.04
CA ASN A 106 -28.73 -8.22 -1.35
C ASN A 106 -27.43 -8.77 -1.93
N ALA A 107 -27.53 -9.91 -2.61
CA ALA A 107 -26.42 -10.47 -3.36
C ALA A 107 -25.93 -9.48 -4.45
N ALA A 108 -24.63 -9.23 -4.51
CA ALA A 108 -24.05 -8.24 -5.41
C ALA A 108 -22.63 -8.59 -5.89
N PHE A 109 -22.23 -8.04 -7.03
CA PHE A 109 -20.82 -7.85 -7.33
C PHE A 109 -20.36 -6.65 -6.50
N SER A 110 -19.79 -6.93 -5.32
CA SER A 110 -19.61 -5.99 -4.22
C SER A 110 -18.25 -5.31 -4.21
N GLY A 111 -17.37 -5.59 -5.18
CA GLY A 111 -16.05 -4.96 -5.24
C GLY A 111 -15.36 -5.18 -6.57
N ALA A 112 -14.69 -4.14 -7.03
CA ALA A 112 -13.72 -4.21 -8.12
C ALA A 112 -12.63 -3.18 -7.85
N ARG A 113 -11.39 -3.66 -7.60
CA ARG A 113 -10.25 -2.82 -7.25
C ARG A 113 -9.11 -3.02 -8.20
N PHE A 114 -8.35 -1.95 -8.39
CA PHE A 114 -7.11 -1.94 -9.14
C PHE A 114 -6.07 -1.10 -8.40
N ASN A 115 -5.00 -1.75 -7.94
CA ASN A 115 -3.96 -1.16 -7.12
C ASN A 115 -2.62 -1.18 -7.85
N PRO A 116 -2.31 -0.17 -8.69
CA PRO A 116 -0.98 -0.06 -9.30
C PRO A 116 0.06 0.38 -8.27
N ILE A 117 1.21 -0.28 -8.29
CA ILE A 117 2.37 0.01 -7.45
C ILE A 117 3.50 0.48 -8.35
N PHE A 118 3.98 1.69 -8.10
CA PHE A 118 5.06 2.31 -8.83
C PHE A 118 6.33 2.28 -8.01
N HIS A 119 7.42 1.76 -8.62
CA HIS A 119 8.75 1.83 -8.07
C HIS A 119 9.66 2.61 -9.03
N TYR A 120 10.36 3.59 -8.50
CA TYR A 120 11.44 4.28 -9.20
C TYR A 120 12.69 4.18 -8.34
N GLN A 121 13.64 3.38 -8.80
CA GLN A 121 14.93 3.21 -8.12
C GLN A 121 16.00 4.01 -8.84
N TYR A 122 16.76 4.80 -8.07
CA TYR A 122 17.96 5.49 -8.54
C TYR A 122 19.19 4.87 -7.89
N LYS A 123 19.98 4.15 -8.70
CA LYS A 123 21.11 3.32 -8.25
C LYS A 123 20.65 2.39 -7.12
N ASP A 124 21.57 2.05 -6.22
CA ASP A 124 21.30 1.29 -5.00
C ASP A 124 21.15 2.23 -3.79
N ILE A 125 20.67 3.47 -4.00
CA ILE A 125 20.69 4.52 -2.97
C ILE A 125 19.27 4.97 -2.63
N LEU A 126 18.43 5.23 -3.64
CA LEU A 126 17.09 5.77 -3.45
C LEU A 126 16.05 4.89 -4.15
N LEU A 127 14.95 4.65 -3.46
CA LEU A 127 13.75 4.04 -4.01
C LEU A 127 12.57 4.96 -3.67
N LEU A 128 11.86 5.43 -4.69
CA LEU A 128 10.52 5.99 -4.52
C LEU A 128 9.53 4.88 -4.80
N GLU A 129 8.62 4.66 -3.88
CA GLU A 129 7.55 3.68 -4.01
C GLU A 129 6.20 4.32 -3.69
N SER A 130 5.17 3.94 -4.43
CA SER A 130 3.81 4.40 -4.19
C SER A 130 2.79 3.38 -4.64
N GLU A 131 1.70 3.26 -3.89
CA GLU A 131 0.51 2.49 -4.24
C GLU A 131 -0.70 3.40 -4.29
N LEU A 132 -1.42 3.33 -5.41
CA LEU A 132 -2.73 3.93 -5.56
C LEU A 132 -3.78 2.82 -5.52
N GLU A 133 -4.86 3.07 -4.81
CA GLU A 133 -6.05 2.23 -4.88
C GLU A 133 -7.12 2.94 -5.71
N PHE A 134 -7.65 2.23 -6.70
CA PHE A 134 -8.85 2.59 -7.44
C PHE A 134 -9.93 1.58 -7.10
N GLU A 135 -11.01 2.04 -6.52
CA GLU A 135 -12.17 1.21 -6.18
C GLU A 135 -13.43 1.75 -6.86
N ILE A 136 -14.30 0.84 -7.28
CA ILE A 136 -15.60 1.22 -7.81
C ILE A 136 -16.58 1.25 -6.63
N GLY A 137 -17.08 2.44 -6.29
CA GLY A 137 -18.06 2.65 -5.25
C GLY A 137 -19.45 2.13 -5.60
N GLU A 138 -20.32 2.05 -4.62
CA GLU A 138 -21.71 1.55 -4.77
C GLU A 138 -22.55 2.37 -5.76
N ASP A 139 -22.26 3.65 -5.91
CA ASP A 139 -22.90 4.56 -6.88
C ASP A 139 -22.37 4.42 -8.31
N GLY A 140 -21.37 3.56 -8.53
CA GLY A 140 -20.65 3.38 -9.80
C GLY A 140 -19.59 4.44 -10.05
N GLY A 141 -19.32 5.34 -9.10
CA GLY A 141 -18.18 6.26 -9.12
C GLY A 141 -16.87 5.50 -8.93
N THR A 142 -15.76 6.18 -9.19
CA THR A 142 -14.42 5.65 -8.89
C THR A 142 -13.83 6.44 -7.75
N GLU A 143 -13.54 5.76 -6.67
CA GLU A 143 -12.79 6.29 -5.55
C GLU A 143 -11.30 6.07 -5.78
N VAL A 144 -10.47 7.03 -5.36
CA VAL A 144 -9.02 6.96 -5.48
C VAL A 144 -8.38 7.29 -4.15
N ALA A 145 -7.62 6.35 -3.63
CA ALA A 145 -6.84 6.54 -2.42
C ALA A 145 -5.34 6.42 -2.72
N LEU A 146 -4.51 7.12 -1.96
CA LEU A 146 -3.07 6.94 -1.93
C LEU A 146 -2.74 6.11 -0.69
N GLU A 147 -2.48 4.81 -0.87
CA GLU A 147 -2.15 3.90 0.22
C GLU A 147 -0.80 4.28 0.86
N TYR A 148 0.21 4.43 0.03
CA TYR A 148 1.50 4.97 0.46
C TYR A 148 2.22 5.74 -0.66
N LEU A 149 3.08 6.66 -0.26
CA LEU A 149 4.04 7.37 -1.08
C LEU A 149 5.28 7.64 -0.23
N ALA A 150 6.33 6.88 -0.45
CA ALA A 150 7.52 6.89 0.36
C ALA A 150 8.80 7.02 -0.47
N ILE A 151 9.80 7.66 0.11
CA ILE A 151 11.16 7.71 -0.41
C ILE A 151 12.06 6.98 0.57
N ASP A 152 12.61 5.86 0.11
CA ASP A 152 13.54 5.02 0.85
C ASP A 152 14.97 5.44 0.52
N TYR A 153 15.74 5.80 1.54
CA TYR A 153 17.17 6.03 1.44
C TYR A 153 17.92 4.81 1.98
N LEU A 154 18.50 4.04 1.07
CA LEU A 154 19.23 2.80 1.36
C LEU A 154 20.63 3.13 1.85
N LEU A 155 20.82 3.22 3.15
CA LEU A 155 22.12 3.61 3.76
C LEU A 155 23.14 2.48 3.72
N ASN A 156 22.71 1.27 4.03
CA ASN A 156 23.54 0.05 4.00
C ASN A 156 22.62 -1.19 4.12
N ASP A 157 23.22 -2.38 4.15
CA ASP A 157 22.50 -3.67 4.23
C ASP A 157 21.61 -3.84 5.48
N TYR A 158 21.79 -2.99 6.49
CA TYR A 158 21.12 -3.11 7.78
C TYR A 158 20.19 -1.95 8.10
N LEU A 159 20.22 -0.87 7.31
CA LEU A 159 19.48 0.36 7.60
C LEU A 159 18.99 1.05 6.32
N THR A 160 17.69 1.21 6.24
CA THR A 160 16.98 2.08 5.30
C THR A 160 16.22 3.13 6.09
N VAL A 161 16.31 4.39 5.67
CA VAL A 161 15.52 5.50 6.22
C VAL A 161 14.44 5.85 5.20
N ILE A 162 13.20 5.97 5.65
CA ILE A 162 12.02 6.19 4.82
C ILE A 162 11.38 7.50 5.25
N GLY A 163 10.98 8.31 4.28
CA GLY A 163 10.22 9.53 4.51
C GLY A 163 9.00 9.60 3.62
N GLY A 164 7.87 10.02 4.19
CA GLY A 164 6.61 10.16 3.46
C GLY A 164 5.44 9.47 4.14
N LYS A 165 4.44 9.05 3.36
CA LYS A 165 3.35 8.19 3.81
C LYS A 165 3.77 6.74 3.61
N PHE A 166 3.83 5.97 4.67
CA PHE A 166 4.18 4.54 4.65
C PHE A 166 3.15 3.73 5.42
N LEU A 167 2.96 2.47 5.02
CA LEU A 167 2.08 1.56 5.74
C LEU A 167 2.60 1.35 7.16
N SER A 168 1.71 1.32 8.12
CA SER A 168 2.06 1.13 9.52
C SER A 168 2.93 -0.11 9.70
N PRO A 169 4.09 -0.01 10.37
CA PRO A 169 4.93 -1.16 10.64
C PRO A 169 4.45 -2.01 11.83
N LEU A 170 3.32 -1.63 12.45
CA LEU A 170 2.76 -2.33 13.59
C LEU A 170 2.03 -3.59 13.11
N GLY A 171 2.49 -4.76 13.56
CA GLY A 171 2.03 -6.05 13.07
C GLY A 171 2.60 -6.43 11.69
N GLN A 172 2.02 -7.46 11.09
CA GLN A 172 2.42 -7.97 9.77
C GLN A 172 1.32 -7.86 8.72
N PHE A 173 0.06 -7.82 9.12
CA PHE A 173 -1.05 -7.91 8.19
C PHE A 173 -1.00 -6.77 7.19
N ARG A 174 -0.94 -5.54 7.67
CA ARG A 174 -0.98 -4.35 6.83
C ARG A 174 0.19 -4.30 5.84
N GLN A 175 1.41 -4.52 6.28
CA GLN A 175 2.58 -4.44 5.41
C GLN A 175 2.73 -5.62 4.44
N ASN A 176 2.38 -6.85 4.88
CA ASN A 176 2.82 -8.05 4.18
C ASN A 176 1.66 -8.88 3.61
N PHE A 177 0.42 -8.71 4.10
CA PHE A 177 -0.64 -9.67 3.81
C PHE A 177 -1.93 -9.04 3.28
N HIS A 178 -2.08 -7.70 3.31
CA HIS A 178 -3.30 -7.03 2.88
C HIS A 178 -3.59 -7.16 1.37
N PRO A 179 -2.58 -7.18 0.44
CA PRO A 179 -2.90 -7.25 -0.98
C PRO A 179 -3.72 -8.49 -1.32
N SER A 180 -4.76 -8.32 -2.12
CA SER A 180 -5.76 -9.38 -2.38
C SER A 180 -5.16 -10.67 -2.97
N TRP A 181 -4.09 -10.60 -3.75
CA TRP A 181 -3.42 -11.79 -4.28
C TRP A 181 -2.52 -12.52 -3.25
N ILE A 182 -2.18 -11.85 -2.15
CA ILE A 182 -1.40 -12.43 -1.03
C ILE A 182 -2.34 -12.94 0.07
N ASN A 183 -3.37 -12.15 0.41
CA ASN A 183 -4.40 -12.57 1.34
C ASN A 183 -5.14 -13.80 0.80
N LYS A 184 -5.30 -14.80 1.64
CA LYS A 184 -5.89 -16.10 1.25
C LYS A 184 -7.40 -16.14 1.35
N LEU A 185 -8.02 -15.12 1.91
CA LEU A 185 -9.47 -14.92 1.98
C LEU A 185 -9.86 -13.64 1.24
N PRO A 186 -11.10 -13.48 0.77
CA PRO A 186 -11.54 -12.28 0.06
C PRO A 186 -11.41 -10.99 0.86
N THR A 187 -11.62 -11.05 2.18
CA THR A 187 -11.60 -9.89 3.08
C THR A 187 -10.42 -9.93 4.06
N ALA A 188 -10.08 -8.76 4.60
CA ALA A 188 -9.26 -8.64 5.80
C ALA A 188 -9.91 -9.38 6.97
N PRO A 189 -9.16 -9.77 8.04
CA PRO A 189 -9.77 -10.14 9.31
C PRO A 189 -10.54 -8.95 9.89
N PRO A 190 -11.69 -9.15 10.56
CA PRO A 190 -12.29 -8.13 11.43
C PRO A 190 -11.25 -7.46 12.33
N GLY A 191 -11.31 -6.14 12.47
CA GLY A 191 -10.34 -5.34 13.20
C GLY A 191 -9.06 -4.97 12.45
N PHE A 192 -8.84 -5.51 11.23
CA PHE A 192 -7.67 -5.24 10.37
C PHE A 192 -8.05 -4.51 9.08
N GLY A 193 -9.26 -4.00 8.98
CA GLY A 193 -9.73 -3.09 7.94
C GLY A 193 -9.18 -1.67 8.11
N HIS A 194 -9.75 -0.71 7.36
CA HIS A 194 -9.47 0.70 7.55
C HIS A 194 -10.13 1.19 8.85
N ASP A 195 -9.42 2.06 9.59
CA ASP A 195 -9.92 2.77 10.78
C ASP A 195 -10.50 1.86 11.87
N GLN A 196 -9.88 0.70 12.04
CA GLN A 196 -10.20 -0.30 13.05
C GLN A 196 -9.02 -0.48 14.03
N ALA A 197 -8.92 -1.63 14.70
CA ALA A 197 -7.88 -1.90 15.70
C ALA A 197 -6.44 -1.83 15.16
N ALA A 198 -6.21 -2.20 13.88
CA ALA A 198 -4.88 -2.17 13.28
C ALA A 198 -4.60 -0.84 12.57
N PRO A 199 -3.61 -0.03 13.01
CA PRO A 199 -3.24 1.21 12.33
C PRO A 199 -2.87 0.99 10.86
N ASN A 200 -3.37 1.84 9.96
CA ASN A 200 -3.22 1.68 8.52
C ASN A 200 -1.90 2.22 7.98
N ALA A 201 -1.65 3.49 8.18
CA ALA A 201 -0.50 4.20 7.63
C ALA A 201 -0.06 5.35 8.53
N GLU A 202 1.17 5.80 8.33
CA GLU A 202 1.74 6.96 9.01
C GLU A 202 2.37 7.92 8.00
N ILE A 203 2.32 9.21 8.30
CA ILE A 203 3.14 10.21 7.62
C ILE A 203 4.23 10.69 8.56
N GLY A 204 5.49 10.48 8.16
CA GLY A 204 6.62 10.78 9.03
C GLY A 204 7.94 10.25 8.50
N LEU A 205 8.77 9.83 9.45
CA LEU A 205 10.05 9.18 9.18
C LEU A 205 10.09 7.80 9.82
N GLN A 206 10.64 6.83 9.09
CA GLN A 206 10.84 5.47 9.57
C GLN A 206 12.30 5.05 9.33
N ALA A 207 12.86 4.28 10.24
CA ALA A 207 14.10 3.54 10.05
C ALA A 207 13.80 2.06 10.15
N ARG A 208 14.15 1.28 9.12
CA ARG A 208 13.96 -0.17 9.09
C ARG A 208 15.21 -0.91 8.66
N GLY A 209 15.29 -2.17 9.04
CA GLY A 209 16.41 -3.01 8.66
C GLY A 209 16.31 -4.41 9.24
N GLY A 210 17.37 -5.19 9.03
CA GLY A 210 17.47 -6.53 9.58
C GLY A 210 18.91 -6.96 9.68
N PHE A 211 19.20 -7.88 10.57
CA PHE A 211 20.56 -8.37 10.79
C PHE A 211 20.57 -9.83 11.27
N PRO A 212 21.63 -10.59 10.93
CA PRO A 212 21.81 -11.93 11.46
C PRO A 212 22.18 -11.89 12.94
N ILE A 213 21.69 -12.86 13.71
CA ILE A 213 22.02 -13.03 15.12
C ILE A 213 22.89 -14.28 15.29
N GLY A 214 24.14 -14.06 15.72
CA GLY A 214 25.08 -15.16 15.92
C GLY A 214 25.46 -15.89 14.63
N SER A 215 25.79 -17.17 14.73
CA SER A 215 26.26 -18.02 13.62
C SER A 215 25.19 -19.00 13.07
N ASN A 216 24.00 -19.03 13.64
CA ASN A 216 23.06 -20.15 13.50
C ASN A 216 21.78 -19.85 12.70
N SER A 217 21.87 -19.10 11.61
CA SER A 217 20.71 -18.82 10.74
C SER A 217 19.52 -18.14 11.45
N MET A 218 19.75 -17.49 12.58
CA MET A 218 18.78 -16.64 13.26
C MET A 218 18.90 -15.22 12.71
N TYR A 219 17.75 -14.54 12.59
CA TYR A 219 17.68 -13.18 12.11
C TYR A 219 16.75 -12.36 13.01
N ALA A 220 17.01 -11.05 13.04
CA ALA A 220 16.07 -10.07 13.54
C ALA A 220 15.82 -9.03 12.47
N ASN A 221 14.60 -8.51 12.43
CA ASN A 221 14.25 -7.30 11.68
C ASN A 221 13.66 -6.27 12.64
N TYR A 222 13.68 -5.03 12.23
CA TYR A 222 13.12 -3.93 12.99
C TYR A 222 12.59 -2.85 12.08
N ALA A 223 11.58 -2.14 12.56
CA ALA A 223 11.12 -0.87 12.05
C ALA A 223 10.81 0.03 13.25
N VAL A 224 11.28 1.26 13.23
CA VAL A 224 10.93 2.29 14.21
C VAL A 224 10.53 3.56 13.47
N TYR A 225 9.53 4.28 13.98
CA TYR A 225 9.05 5.47 13.30
C TYR A 225 8.69 6.58 14.26
N VAL A 226 8.61 7.78 13.70
CA VAL A 226 7.94 8.95 14.25
C VAL A 226 7.01 9.49 13.18
N GLY A 227 5.75 9.71 13.54
CA GLY A 227 4.71 10.18 12.62
C GLY A 227 3.76 11.17 13.28
N ASN A 228 2.85 11.73 12.46
CA ASN A 228 1.84 12.66 12.93
C ASN A 228 0.79 12.00 13.84
N GLY A 229 0.67 10.67 13.78
CA GLY A 229 -0.33 9.90 14.52
C GLY A 229 -1.74 9.98 13.91
N PRO A 230 -2.69 9.22 14.52
CA PRO A 230 -4.08 9.24 14.13
C PRO A 230 -4.81 10.49 14.64
N ILE A 231 -6.06 10.67 14.17
CA ILE A 231 -6.98 11.66 14.70
C ILE A 231 -8.27 10.99 15.13
N LEU A 232 -8.95 11.55 16.12
CA LEU A 232 -10.22 11.03 16.62
C LEU A 232 -11.38 11.79 15.98
N GLU A 233 -12.39 11.08 15.55
CA GLU A 233 -13.70 11.61 15.25
C GLU A 233 -14.55 11.55 16.54
N ILE A 234 -15.05 12.71 16.96
CA ILE A 234 -15.87 12.83 18.19
C ILE A 234 -17.27 13.24 17.78
N VAL A 235 -18.25 12.42 18.14
CA VAL A 235 -19.67 12.66 17.88
C VAL A 235 -20.43 12.66 19.21
N GLY A 236 -20.98 13.81 19.59
CA GLY A 236 -21.65 13.93 20.88
C GLY A 236 -20.69 13.84 22.06
N ASP A 237 -20.85 12.82 22.88
CA ASP A 237 -20.05 12.53 24.07
C ASP A 237 -19.21 11.23 23.94
N GLU A 238 -19.09 10.70 22.73
CA GLU A 238 -18.35 9.48 22.42
C GLU A 238 -17.27 9.71 21.35
N ILE A 239 -16.21 8.89 21.41
CA ILE A 239 -15.21 8.79 20.34
C ILE A 239 -15.76 7.79 19.32
N GLU A 240 -16.23 8.29 18.17
CA GLU A 240 -16.88 7.48 17.15
C GLU A 240 -15.86 6.67 16.36
N GLU A 241 -14.73 7.28 15.97
CA GLU A 241 -13.75 6.65 15.09
C GLU A 241 -12.32 7.12 15.42
N ILE A 242 -11.35 6.26 15.11
CA ILE A 242 -9.93 6.59 15.11
C ILE A 242 -9.38 6.47 13.67
N ASN A 243 -9.16 7.61 13.02
CA ASN A 243 -8.62 7.64 11.66
C ASN A 243 -7.10 7.47 11.66
N THR A 244 -6.66 6.31 11.18
CA THR A 244 -5.25 5.87 11.14
C THR A 244 -4.66 5.92 9.73
N GLY A 245 -5.33 6.53 8.76
CA GLY A 245 -4.95 6.55 7.34
C GLY A 245 -3.71 7.39 7.00
N GLY A 246 -3.09 8.05 7.97
CA GLY A 246 -1.94 8.94 7.80
C GLY A 246 -2.33 10.28 7.18
N ARG A 247 -2.13 11.37 7.91
CA ARG A 247 -2.49 12.74 7.50
C ARG A 247 -1.27 13.66 7.51
N THR A 248 -1.32 14.69 6.66
CA THR A 248 -0.26 15.70 6.55
C THR A 248 -0.38 16.82 7.60
N SER A 249 -1.56 17.00 8.22
CA SER A 249 -1.72 17.92 9.34
C SER A 249 -1.34 17.25 10.66
N ASN A 250 -0.85 18.06 11.58
CA ASN A 250 -0.57 17.70 12.97
C ASN A 250 -1.12 18.85 13.82
N ASP A 251 -2.43 18.81 14.08
CA ASP A 251 -3.17 19.95 14.63
C ASP A 251 -2.94 20.13 16.14
N ASP A 252 -2.44 19.10 16.82
CA ASP A 252 -2.13 19.09 18.24
C ASP A 252 -0.64 19.30 18.57
N ASP A 253 0.22 19.48 17.54
CA ASP A 253 1.68 19.60 17.67
C ASP A 253 2.34 18.40 18.41
N LYS A 254 1.73 17.22 18.36
CA LYS A 254 2.27 16.00 18.99
C LYS A 254 2.64 14.98 17.93
N PHE A 255 3.58 14.14 18.29
CA PHE A 255 4.01 13.04 17.44
C PHE A 255 3.80 11.69 18.15
N VAL A 256 3.52 10.69 17.35
CA VAL A 256 3.49 9.29 17.77
C VAL A 256 4.82 8.64 17.41
N PHE A 257 5.38 7.89 18.35
CA PHE A 257 6.59 7.10 18.19
C PHE A 257 6.21 5.63 18.30
N GLY A 258 6.65 4.84 17.36
CA GLY A 258 6.32 3.42 17.38
C GLY A 258 7.31 2.57 16.61
N GLY A 259 7.01 1.29 16.56
CA GLY A 259 7.80 0.34 15.81
C GLY A 259 7.47 -1.11 16.10
N ARG A 260 8.16 -1.98 15.37
CA ARG A 260 8.09 -3.43 15.47
C ARG A 260 9.48 -4.03 15.50
N ILE A 261 9.67 -5.07 16.27
CA ILE A 261 10.83 -5.95 16.21
C ILE A 261 10.36 -7.37 15.90
N GLY A 262 10.95 -7.98 14.86
CA GLY A 262 10.71 -9.37 14.47
C GLY A 262 11.93 -10.22 14.76
N PHE A 263 11.71 -11.42 15.22
CA PHE A 263 12.73 -12.42 15.50
C PHE A 263 12.44 -13.72 14.74
N LEU A 264 13.41 -14.19 13.98
CA LEU A 264 13.38 -15.43 13.22
C LEU A 264 14.34 -16.44 13.88
N PRO A 265 13.88 -17.24 14.85
CA PRO A 265 14.72 -18.26 15.49
C PRO A 265 15.12 -19.38 14.51
N ILE A 266 14.30 -19.61 13.52
CA ILE A 266 14.53 -20.49 12.38
C ILE A 266 13.93 -19.84 11.11
N PRO A 267 14.41 -20.12 9.89
CA PRO A 267 13.92 -19.48 8.67
C PRO A 267 12.42 -19.64 8.39
N MET A 268 11.77 -20.59 9.03
CA MET A 268 10.34 -20.89 8.84
C MET A 268 9.41 -20.16 9.80
N LEU A 269 9.93 -19.57 10.89
CA LEU A 269 9.15 -18.97 11.96
C LEU A 269 9.63 -17.57 12.23
N GLU A 270 8.73 -16.62 12.15
CA GLU A 270 8.92 -15.25 12.64
C GLU A 270 7.94 -14.98 13.78
N ILE A 271 8.40 -14.28 14.81
CA ILE A 271 7.61 -13.78 15.93
C ILE A 271 7.92 -12.29 16.05
N GLY A 272 6.89 -11.46 16.08
CA GLY A 272 7.01 -10.01 16.14
C GLY A 272 6.34 -9.41 17.38
N PHE A 273 6.88 -8.27 17.80
CA PHE A 273 6.33 -7.43 18.86
C PHE A 273 6.29 -6.00 18.35
N SER A 274 5.15 -5.35 18.53
CA SER A 274 4.88 -4.00 18.09
C SER A 274 4.43 -3.13 19.25
N GLY A 275 4.73 -1.84 19.15
CA GLY A 275 4.21 -0.86 20.09
C GLY A 275 4.34 0.54 19.54
N ALA A 276 3.43 1.41 19.95
CA ALA A 276 3.51 2.85 19.70
C ALA A 276 2.99 3.60 20.90
N THR A 277 3.44 4.85 21.06
CA THR A 277 3.00 5.76 22.12
C THR A 277 3.06 7.20 21.66
N GLY A 278 2.16 8.03 22.15
CA GLY A 278 2.11 9.44 21.83
C GLY A 278 0.89 10.13 22.41
N LYS A 279 0.50 11.21 21.76
CA LYS A 279 -0.73 11.95 22.06
C LYS A 279 -1.55 12.08 20.79
N VAL A 280 -2.87 12.06 20.95
CA VAL A 280 -3.84 12.28 19.87
C VAL A 280 -4.92 13.23 20.34
N ALA A 281 -5.57 13.91 19.41
CA ALA A 281 -6.68 14.82 19.69
C ALA A 281 -7.88 14.54 18.76
N GLY A 282 -9.03 15.07 19.12
CA GLY A 282 -10.20 15.10 18.24
C GLY A 282 -10.03 16.16 17.15
N GLU A 283 -10.57 15.90 15.96
CA GLU A 283 -10.58 16.88 14.86
C GLU A 283 -11.24 18.20 15.26
N SER A 284 -12.32 18.12 16.04
CA SER A 284 -13.06 19.28 16.53
C SER A 284 -12.43 19.96 17.76
N GLU A 285 -11.47 19.33 18.43
CA GLU A 285 -10.85 19.82 19.66
C GLU A 285 -9.34 19.57 19.72
N PRO A 286 -8.55 20.17 18.81
CA PRO A 286 -7.12 19.87 18.64
C PRO A 286 -6.25 20.21 19.86
N ASP A 287 -6.68 21.12 20.70
CA ASP A 287 -5.96 21.52 21.93
C ASP A 287 -6.17 20.52 23.09
N ILE A 288 -7.12 19.59 22.96
CA ILE A 288 -7.46 18.63 24.01
C ILE A 288 -6.87 17.27 23.67
N THR A 289 -5.62 17.05 24.09
CA THR A 289 -4.89 15.82 23.77
C THR A 289 -5.14 14.71 24.78
N ARG A 290 -5.04 13.46 24.30
CA ARG A 290 -5.17 12.23 25.07
C ARG A 290 -3.92 11.36 24.91
N ASP A 291 -3.65 10.49 25.88
CA ASP A 291 -2.67 9.44 25.71
C ASP A 291 -3.13 8.47 24.62
N TYR A 292 -2.19 8.04 23.79
CA TYR A 292 -2.40 7.06 22.76
C TYR A 292 -1.31 6.01 22.83
N ASP A 293 -1.70 4.76 22.98
CA ASP A 293 -0.80 3.64 23.06
C ASP A 293 -1.26 2.49 22.13
N VAL A 294 -0.32 1.81 21.51
CA VAL A 294 -0.58 0.61 20.70
C VAL A 294 0.30 -0.52 21.15
N TYR A 295 -0.26 -1.71 21.23
CA TYR A 295 0.44 -2.94 21.57
C TYR A 295 0.07 -4.03 20.56
N GLY A 296 1.07 -4.80 20.11
CA GLY A 296 0.83 -5.87 19.17
C GLY A 296 1.82 -7.02 19.27
N VAL A 297 1.33 -8.20 18.95
CA VAL A 297 2.14 -9.43 18.84
C VAL A 297 1.71 -10.16 17.58
N ASP A 298 2.65 -10.63 16.80
CA ASP A 298 2.38 -11.37 15.59
C ASP A 298 3.29 -12.59 15.43
N PHE A 299 2.85 -13.53 14.62
CA PHE A 299 3.68 -14.65 14.20
C PHE A 299 3.35 -15.12 12.79
N ALA A 300 4.36 -15.64 12.10
CA ALA A 300 4.22 -16.31 10.82
C ALA A 300 5.08 -17.57 10.76
N PHE A 301 4.46 -18.69 10.45
CA PHE A 301 5.13 -19.97 10.26
C PHE A 301 4.83 -20.53 8.87
N ASN A 302 5.89 -20.81 8.10
CA ASN A 302 5.80 -21.31 6.73
C ASN A 302 6.65 -22.56 6.60
N ARG A 303 6.00 -23.71 6.35
CA ARG A 303 6.71 -24.96 6.11
C ARG A 303 6.07 -25.77 4.98
N ASN A 304 6.77 -25.93 3.89
CA ASN A 304 6.28 -26.62 2.71
C ASN A 304 4.94 -26.01 2.21
N ASN A 305 3.86 -26.78 2.34
CA ASN A 305 2.51 -26.42 1.89
C ASN A 305 1.66 -25.78 3.00
N LEU A 306 2.15 -25.80 4.24
CA LEU A 306 1.45 -25.29 5.42
C LEU A 306 1.92 -23.87 5.72
N ARG A 307 0.98 -22.96 5.89
CA ARG A 307 1.20 -21.60 6.42
C ARG A 307 0.28 -21.40 7.60
N LEU A 308 0.85 -20.94 8.69
CA LEU A 308 0.15 -20.55 9.91
C LEU A 308 0.58 -19.13 10.23
N ARG A 309 -0.36 -18.25 10.51
CA ARG A 309 -0.10 -16.87 10.92
C ARG A 309 -1.17 -16.37 11.85
N GLY A 310 -0.83 -15.39 12.64
CA GLY A 310 -1.76 -14.70 13.52
C GLY A 310 -1.17 -13.40 14.01
N GLU A 311 -2.04 -12.54 14.44
CA GLU A 311 -1.72 -11.22 14.94
C GLU A 311 -2.74 -10.84 16.01
N TYR A 312 -2.30 -10.18 17.06
CA TYR A 312 -3.09 -9.43 18.03
C TYR A 312 -2.61 -8.00 18.02
N ILE A 313 -3.51 -7.06 18.01
CA ILE A 313 -3.23 -5.64 18.10
C ILE A 313 -4.31 -4.94 18.91
N MET A 314 -3.91 -3.94 19.70
CA MET A 314 -4.78 -3.11 20.51
C MET A 314 -4.34 -1.65 20.39
N GLN A 315 -5.29 -0.74 20.16
CA GLN A 315 -5.13 0.70 20.26
C GLN A 315 -5.91 1.20 21.47
N ASP A 316 -5.28 2.00 22.29
CA ASP A 316 -5.87 2.55 23.52
C ASP A 316 -5.75 4.07 23.53
N VAL A 317 -6.88 4.75 23.73
CA VAL A 317 -7.00 6.21 23.83
C VAL A 317 -7.47 6.56 25.23
N GLY A 318 -6.63 7.30 25.95
CA GLY A 318 -6.89 7.68 27.33
C GLY A 318 -8.06 8.64 27.50
N ALA A 319 -8.67 8.65 28.67
CA ALA A 319 -9.72 9.57 29.07
C ALA A 319 -9.20 11.01 29.19
N ASN A 320 -10.06 12.01 28.85
CA ASN A 320 -9.78 13.42 29.13
C ASN A 320 -11.08 14.15 29.50
N THR A 321 -11.21 14.52 30.75
CA THR A 321 -12.43 15.18 31.30
C THR A 321 -12.71 16.57 30.72
N SER A 322 -11.80 17.16 29.98
CA SER A 322 -11.98 18.45 29.29
C SER A 322 -12.56 18.30 27.89
N SER A 323 -12.57 17.09 27.34
CA SER A 323 -13.10 16.77 26.01
C SER A 323 -14.62 16.63 26.04
N ALA A 324 -15.24 16.83 24.89
CA ALA A 324 -16.66 16.53 24.66
C ALA A 324 -16.97 15.06 24.94
N ALA A 325 -16.05 14.15 24.56
CA ALA A 325 -16.09 12.71 24.84
C ALA A 325 -15.10 12.36 25.98
N PRO A 326 -15.47 12.46 27.25
CA PRO A 326 -14.51 12.41 28.37
C PRO A 326 -13.92 11.03 28.65
N GLU A 327 -14.57 9.96 28.20
CA GLU A 327 -14.18 8.59 28.50
C GLU A 327 -13.00 8.12 27.61
N SER A 328 -12.37 7.03 28.00
CA SER A 328 -11.37 6.32 27.19
C SER A 328 -12.03 5.44 26.14
N ALA A 329 -11.31 5.17 25.06
CA ALA A 329 -11.75 4.23 24.03
C ALA A 329 -10.63 3.24 23.69
N SER A 330 -11.00 2.01 23.40
CA SER A 330 -10.05 0.95 23.06
C SER A 330 -10.61 0.10 21.92
N TRP A 331 -9.77 -0.16 20.94
CA TRP A 331 -10.03 -1.10 19.84
C TRP A 331 -9.03 -2.23 19.93
N ASP A 332 -9.49 -3.46 20.02
CA ASP A 332 -8.59 -4.60 19.97
C ASP A 332 -9.08 -5.69 19.01
N ALA A 333 -8.14 -6.35 18.39
CA ALA A 333 -8.43 -7.41 17.45
C ALA A 333 -7.35 -8.48 17.43
N TRP A 334 -7.74 -9.70 17.14
CA TRP A 334 -6.81 -10.76 16.82
C TRP A 334 -7.36 -11.73 15.78
N PHE A 335 -6.45 -12.36 15.09
CA PHE A 335 -6.80 -13.47 14.22
C PHE A 335 -5.73 -14.57 14.26
N THR A 336 -6.15 -15.76 13.92
CA THR A 336 -5.27 -16.87 13.59
C THR A 336 -5.77 -17.53 12.30
N GLN A 337 -4.87 -17.76 11.36
CA GLN A 337 -5.17 -18.34 10.06
C GLN A 337 -4.24 -19.49 9.73
N VAL A 338 -4.82 -20.58 9.24
CA VAL A 338 -4.11 -21.72 8.67
C VAL A 338 -4.47 -21.83 7.20
N SER A 339 -3.47 -22.00 6.34
CA SER A 339 -3.69 -22.40 4.94
C SER A 339 -2.83 -23.59 4.57
N TYR A 340 -3.39 -24.50 3.76
CA TYR A 340 -2.70 -25.70 3.30
C TYR A 340 -2.96 -25.96 1.82
N ARG A 341 -1.88 -26.05 1.04
CA ARG A 341 -1.94 -26.36 -0.37
C ARG A 341 -1.90 -27.87 -0.62
N PHE A 342 -2.90 -28.41 -1.30
CA PHE A 342 -3.07 -29.82 -1.57
C PHE A 342 -2.32 -30.25 -2.84
N LEU A 343 -1.00 -30.43 -2.74
CA LEU A 343 -0.22 -30.91 -3.91
C LEU A 343 -0.57 -32.37 -4.26
N PRO A 344 -0.57 -32.71 -5.57
CA PRO A 344 -0.18 -31.90 -6.71
C PRO A 344 -1.30 -31.03 -7.31
N THR A 345 -2.41 -30.85 -6.62
CA THR A 345 -3.54 -30.06 -7.10
C THR A 345 -3.24 -28.55 -7.05
N ALA A 346 -4.09 -27.75 -7.71
CA ALA A 346 -4.06 -26.30 -7.63
C ALA A 346 -4.91 -25.75 -6.47
N PHE A 347 -5.45 -26.60 -5.60
CA PHE A 347 -6.32 -26.17 -4.50
C PHE A 347 -5.54 -25.88 -3.22
N GLU A 348 -6.00 -24.87 -2.49
CA GLU A 348 -5.55 -24.49 -1.16
C GLU A 348 -6.78 -24.30 -0.26
N GLY A 349 -6.79 -24.95 0.91
CA GLY A 349 -7.81 -24.76 1.93
C GLY A 349 -7.34 -23.73 2.94
N VAL A 350 -8.26 -22.89 3.45
CA VAL A 350 -7.98 -21.83 4.41
C VAL A 350 -9.02 -21.86 5.52
N VAL A 351 -8.56 -21.70 6.74
CA VAL A 351 -9.40 -21.50 7.92
C VAL A 351 -8.84 -20.33 8.71
N ARG A 352 -9.70 -19.38 9.07
CA ARG A 352 -9.37 -18.25 9.94
C ARG A 352 -10.42 -18.10 11.01
N TYR A 353 -9.96 -17.84 12.23
CA TYR A 353 -10.77 -17.27 13.30
C TYR A 353 -10.28 -15.87 13.59
N SER A 354 -11.20 -14.95 13.81
CA SER A 354 -10.94 -13.55 14.14
C SER A 354 -11.91 -13.09 15.23
N ASP A 355 -11.45 -12.17 16.05
CA ASP A 355 -12.22 -11.52 17.11
C ASP A 355 -11.85 -10.04 17.12
N TYR A 356 -12.82 -9.16 17.09
CA TYR A 356 -12.67 -7.71 17.08
C TYR A 356 -13.66 -7.11 18.07
N ASP A 357 -13.14 -6.35 19.00
CA ASP A 357 -13.87 -5.56 19.98
C ASP A 357 -13.58 -4.06 19.74
N SER A 358 -14.62 -3.25 19.65
CA SER A 358 -14.65 -1.83 19.39
C SER A 358 -15.30 -1.08 20.59
N PRO A 359 -15.10 0.22 20.77
CA PRO A 359 -15.90 1.00 21.69
C PRO A 359 -17.41 0.93 21.42
N HIS A 360 -17.80 0.60 20.17
CA HIS A 360 -19.17 0.48 19.71
C HIS A 360 -19.58 -0.97 19.48
N ASN A 361 -20.43 -1.54 20.32
CA ASN A 361 -20.86 -2.94 20.26
C ASN A 361 -21.39 -3.36 18.88
N SER A 362 -21.95 -2.43 18.11
CA SER A 362 -22.46 -2.68 16.75
C SER A 362 -21.36 -3.05 15.74
N GLU A 363 -20.11 -2.75 16.06
CA GLU A 363 -18.94 -3.07 15.25
C GLU A 363 -18.21 -4.33 15.72
N ASP A 364 -18.49 -4.78 16.95
CA ASP A 364 -17.90 -6.02 17.49
C ASP A 364 -18.21 -7.17 16.56
N GLN A 365 -17.19 -8.01 16.30
CA GLN A 365 -17.35 -9.14 15.39
C GLN A 365 -16.44 -10.31 15.72
N LYS A 366 -17.03 -11.47 15.92
CA LYS A 366 -16.34 -12.77 15.89
C LYS A 366 -16.61 -13.45 14.57
N GLN A 367 -15.57 -14.00 13.96
CA GLN A 367 -15.72 -14.59 12.64
C GLN A 367 -14.93 -15.90 12.51
N TRP A 368 -15.62 -16.96 12.06
CA TRP A 368 -14.97 -18.10 11.43
C TRP A 368 -15.08 -17.94 9.91
N ALA A 369 -13.93 -17.90 9.20
CA ALA A 369 -13.90 -17.90 7.75
C ALA A 369 -13.30 -19.20 7.24
N LEU A 370 -14.07 -19.89 6.38
CA LEU A 370 -13.65 -21.14 5.72
C LEU A 370 -13.51 -20.88 4.24
N GLY A 371 -12.31 -21.06 3.69
CA GLY A 371 -12.01 -20.75 2.31
C GLY A 371 -11.42 -21.90 1.52
N VAL A 372 -11.69 -21.90 0.23
CA VAL A 372 -11.02 -22.76 -0.76
C VAL A 372 -10.58 -21.90 -1.93
N ASN A 373 -9.28 -21.96 -2.23
CA ASN A 373 -8.67 -21.22 -3.34
C ASN A 373 -8.30 -22.18 -4.45
N TYR A 374 -8.49 -21.74 -5.70
CA TYR A 374 -7.95 -22.36 -6.88
C TYR A 374 -6.85 -21.44 -7.44
N LEU A 375 -5.61 -21.93 -7.47
CA LEU A 375 -4.45 -21.16 -7.91
C LEU A 375 -4.21 -21.43 -9.42
N PHE A 376 -4.52 -20.43 -10.25
CA PHE A 376 -4.16 -20.45 -11.68
C PHE A 376 -2.65 -20.34 -11.86
N SER A 377 -2.00 -19.51 -11.01
CA SER A 377 -0.56 -19.31 -10.93
C SER A 377 -0.15 -18.93 -9.50
N SER A 378 1.09 -18.55 -9.28
CA SER A 378 1.57 -18.05 -7.98
C SER A 378 0.93 -16.73 -7.56
N ASN A 379 0.47 -15.94 -8.52
CA ASN A 379 -0.06 -14.58 -8.36
C ASN A 379 -1.49 -14.39 -8.87
N ALA A 380 -2.16 -15.47 -9.33
CA ALA A 380 -3.55 -15.43 -9.81
C ALA A 380 -4.36 -16.52 -9.15
N MET A 381 -5.49 -16.18 -8.55
CA MET A 381 -6.34 -17.16 -7.87
C MET A 381 -7.83 -16.77 -7.90
N ALA A 382 -8.66 -17.81 -7.89
CA ALA A 382 -10.07 -17.70 -7.54
C ALA A 382 -10.23 -18.16 -6.09
N LYS A 383 -10.96 -17.39 -5.30
CA LYS A 383 -11.23 -17.68 -3.91
C LYS A 383 -12.73 -17.88 -3.70
N PHE A 384 -13.08 -18.85 -2.91
CA PHE A 384 -14.40 -19.01 -2.32
C PHE A 384 -14.25 -19.03 -0.81
N ALA A 385 -15.03 -18.24 -0.10
CA ALA A 385 -15.05 -18.25 1.35
C ALA A 385 -16.48 -18.16 1.86
N TYR A 386 -16.74 -18.81 2.99
CA TYR A 386 -17.95 -18.61 3.79
C TYR A 386 -17.52 -18.08 5.15
N ASN A 387 -18.12 -16.96 5.55
CA ASN A 387 -17.91 -16.29 6.82
C ASN A 387 -19.10 -16.59 7.74
N PHE A 388 -18.81 -17.19 8.87
CA PHE A 388 -19.75 -17.35 10.00
C PHE A 388 -19.46 -16.18 10.94
N ASN A 389 -20.34 -15.22 10.96
CA ASN A 389 -20.21 -14.02 11.76
C ASN A 389 -21.07 -14.14 13.02
N ASP A 390 -20.59 -13.52 14.11
CA ASP A 390 -21.26 -13.41 15.40
C ASP A 390 -20.95 -11.98 15.91
N GLY A 391 -21.87 -11.08 15.72
CA GLY A 391 -21.83 -9.67 16.10
C GLY A 391 -23.03 -9.29 16.92
N GLU A 392 -23.31 -7.99 17.06
CA GLU A 392 -24.54 -7.54 17.70
C GLU A 392 -25.74 -7.88 16.83
N ASN A 393 -26.76 -8.46 17.45
CA ASN A 393 -27.97 -8.93 16.73
C ASN A 393 -28.65 -7.78 15.95
N GLY A 394 -28.72 -7.95 14.65
CA GLY A 394 -29.27 -6.97 13.73
C GLY A 394 -28.27 -5.95 13.18
N SER A 395 -27.00 -6.04 13.55
CA SER A 395 -25.91 -5.31 12.90
C SER A 395 -25.41 -6.05 11.65
N VAL A 396 -24.68 -5.33 10.80
CA VAL A 396 -24.03 -5.95 9.62
C VAL A 396 -22.92 -6.92 10.02
N THR A 397 -22.39 -6.80 11.23
CA THR A 397 -21.33 -7.65 11.78
C THR A 397 -21.83 -9.04 12.20
N ASP A 398 -23.16 -9.24 12.31
CA ASP A 398 -23.80 -10.54 12.58
C ASP A 398 -24.11 -11.31 11.28
N ASN A 399 -24.12 -10.65 10.12
CA ASN A 399 -24.56 -11.24 8.86
C ASN A 399 -23.55 -12.25 8.30
N SER A 400 -23.89 -13.53 8.39
CA SER A 400 -23.09 -14.60 7.77
C SER A 400 -23.31 -14.68 6.27
N GLY A 401 -22.28 -15.10 5.51
CA GLY A 401 -22.44 -15.17 4.06
C GLY A 401 -21.22 -15.72 3.33
N PHE A 402 -21.37 -15.86 2.01
CA PHE A 402 -20.29 -16.32 1.19
C PHE A 402 -19.76 -15.23 0.22
N GLN A 403 -18.53 -15.41 -0.19
CA GLN A 403 -17.85 -14.52 -1.12
C GLN A 403 -17.09 -15.33 -2.18
N LEU A 404 -17.12 -14.81 -3.41
CA LEU A 404 -16.30 -15.28 -4.51
C LEU A 404 -15.41 -14.11 -4.94
N GLN A 405 -14.10 -14.35 -5.07
CA GLN A 405 -13.17 -13.31 -5.52
C GLN A 405 -12.21 -13.88 -6.56
N LEU A 406 -12.03 -13.13 -7.65
CA LEU A 406 -10.89 -13.31 -8.54
C LEU A 406 -9.84 -12.27 -8.19
N SER A 407 -8.60 -12.68 -7.96
CA SER A 407 -7.49 -11.77 -7.67
C SER A 407 -6.27 -12.10 -8.52
N TYR A 408 -5.56 -11.04 -8.95
CA TYR A 408 -4.38 -11.15 -9.78
C TYR A 408 -3.35 -10.08 -9.39
N GLY A 409 -2.10 -10.51 -9.13
CA GLY A 409 -0.94 -9.64 -8.97
C GLY A 409 -0.06 -9.66 -10.23
N PHE A 410 0.49 -8.55 -10.63
CA PHE A 410 1.31 -8.39 -11.83
C PHE A 410 2.60 -7.61 -11.56
#